data_b87f54f07c19854b713e546192203251
#
_entry.id   b87f54f07c19854b713e546192203251
#
_cell.length_a   1.000
_cell.length_b   1.000
_cell.length_c   1.000
_cell.angle_alpha   90.00
_cell.angle_beta   90.00
_cell.angle_gamma   90.00
#
_symmetry.space_group_name_H-M   'P 1'
#
loop_
_entity.id
_entity.type
_entity.pdbx_description
1 polymer ?
#
loop_
_entity_poly.entity_id
_entity_poly.type
_entity_poly.pdbx_seq_one_letter_code
_entity_poly.pdbx_strand_id
1 'polypeptide(L)'
;MVTDVLMDGKRISGVVIENRSGRQVILAKQVIDCSGNLTVARAAGAECRGVGQKGSMTLMFRVGNVKNVTPSYQPNVKEIPYGAVNFFPLPREGEFRVEMTRYIGSETSAEDFTRATIECRKQCQQVLKYLKEKWTGFEDAYLIDSAPVVGTICQPHLIGKKSMTKEIIINKEVMDDRIAITAYG
;
A
#
# COMPACT_ATOMS: atom_id res chain seq x y z
N MET A 1 12.86 12.68 -2.53
CA MET A 1 12.85 11.41 -1.77
C MET A 1 13.78 11.53 -0.59
N VAL A 2 13.38 11.06 0.61
CA VAL A 2 14.28 10.96 1.77
C VAL A 2 15.19 9.76 1.56
N THR A 3 16.50 9.98 1.74
CA THR A 3 17.53 8.95 1.52
C THR A 3 18.35 8.65 2.77
N ASP A 4 18.38 9.57 3.75
CA ASP A 4 19.14 9.41 4.97
C ASP A 4 18.64 10.38 6.05
N VAL A 5 19.23 10.36 7.25
CA VAL A 5 18.92 11.26 8.36
C VAL A 5 20.17 11.92 8.92
N LEU A 6 20.00 13.10 9.52
CA LEU A 6 21.00 13.73 10.38
C LEU A 6 20.68 13.41 11.84
N MET A 7 21.65 12.82 12.53
CA MET A 7 21.54 12.49 13.95
C MET A 7 22.31 13.50 14.81
N ASP A 8 21.72 13.90 15.91
CA ASP A 8 22.33 14.62 17.02
C ASP A 8 22.23 13.72 18.26
N GLY A 9 23.25 12.93 18.53
CA GLY A 9 23.19 11.83 19.48
C GLY A 9 22.11 10.79 19.09
N LYS A 10 21.08 10.66 19.93
CA LYS A 10 19.93 9.76 19.67
C LYS A 10 18.72 10.48 19.04
N ARG A 11 18.84 11.74 18.71
CA ARG A 11 17.76 12.55 18.16
C ARG A 11 17.99 12.76 16.66
N ILE A 12 16.92 12.65 15.87
CA ILE A 12 16.93 13.07 14.47
C ILE A 12 16.81 14.59 14.42
N SER A 13 17.83 15.26 13.87
CA SER A 13 17.92 16.73 13.73
C SER A 13 17.58 17.21 12.31
N GLY A 14 17.45 16.29 11.37
CA GLY A 14 17.10 16.59 9.99
C GLY A 14 17.02 15.35 9.12
N VAL A 15 16.63 15.54 7.88
CA VAL A 15 16.57 14.49 6.86
C VAL A 15 17.39 14.88 5.63
N VAL A 16 18.01 13.89 5.01
CA VAL A 16 18.70 14.04 3.72
C VAL A 16 17.73 13.68 2.60
N ILE A 17 17.62 14.54 1.62
CA ILE A 17 16.76 14.35 0.47
C ILE A 17 17.55 14.38 -0.84
N GLU A 18 17.08 13.61 -1.81
CA GLU A 18 17.50 13.72 -3.21
C GLU A 18 16.36 14.31 -4.04
N ASN A 19 16.68 15.36 -4.81
CA ASN A 19 15.76 16.02 -5.73
C ASN A 19 16.50 16.48 -6.99
N ARG A 20 15.84 17.24 -7.86
CA ARG A 20 16.44 17.73 -9.11
C ARG A 20 17.64 18.68 -8.91
N SER A 21 17.73 19.31 -7.74
CA SER A 21 18.86 20.19 -7.36
C SER A 21 19.98 19.43 -6.65
N GLY A 22 19.91 18.11 -6.62
CA GLY A 22 20.89 17.24 -5.98
C GLY A 22 20.55 16.90 -4.52
N ARG A 23 21.57 16.49 -3.79
CA ARG A 23 21.46 16.07 -2.40
C ARG A 23 21.43 17.28 -1.48
N GLN A 24 20.42 17.34 -0.62
CA GLN A 24 20.19 18.45 0.30
C GLN A 24 19.78 17.95 1.68
N VAL A 25 19.90 18.82 2.67
CA VAL A 25 19.50 18.56 4.05
C VAL A 25 18.37 19.51 4.44
N ILE A 26 17.35 18.96 5.09
CA ILE A 26 16.29 19.74 5.73
C ILE A 26 16.43 19.55 7.24
N LEU A 27 16.80 20.64 7.94
CA LEU A 27 16.87 20.63 9.41
C LEU A 27 15.47 20.76 9.99
N ALA A 28 15.18 20.02 11.06
CA ALA A 28 13.87 20.02 11.69
C ALA A 28 13.97 19.81 13.20
N LYS A 29 13.08 20.47 13.96
CA LYS A 29 12.94 20.26 15.40
C LYS A 29 12.23 18.93 15.72
N GLN A 30 11.33 18.54 14.85
CA GLN A 30 10.53 17.30 14.92
C GLN A 30 10.48 16.65 13.55
N VAL A 31 10.57 15.32 13.51
CA VAL A 31 10.45 14.51 12.29
C VAL A 31 9.38 13.45 12.52
N ILE A 32 8.42 13.38 11.61
CA ILE A 32 7.35 12.36 11.62
C ILE A 32 7.54 11.46 10.41
N ASP A 33 7.77 10.17 10.64
CA ASP A 33 7.94 9.18 9.57
C ASP A 33 6.57 8.63 9.13
N CYS A 34 6.08 9.10 8.00
CA CYS A 34 4.87 8.61 7.34
C CYS A 34 5.18 7.82 6.06
N SER A 35 6.39 7.31 5.91
CA SER A 35 6.83 6.62 4.68
C SER A 35 6.20 5.24 4.47
N GLY A 36 5.53 4.69 5.47
CA GLY A 36 4.94 3.35 5.45
C GLY A 36 5.96 2.24 5.65
N ASN A 37 7.09 2.29 4.96
CA ASN A 37 8.18 1.30 5.06
C ASN A 37 9.30 1.71 6.04
N LEU A 38 9.04 2.65 6.93
CA LEU A 38 9.94 3.13 7.98
C LEU A 38 11.28 3.68 7.43
N THR A 39 11.24 4.45 6.33
CA THR A 39 12.45 4.96 5.67
C THR A 39 13.30 5.78 6.63
N VAL A 40 12.70 6.70 7.38
CA VAL A 40 13.40 7.58 8.33
C VAL A 40 13.84 6.81 9.57
N ALA A 41 12.96 6.01 10.14
CA ALA A 41 13.24 5.21 11.33
C ALA A 41 14.42 4.23 11.10
N ARG A 42 14.44 3.56 9.95
CA ARG A 42 15.51 2.64 9.56
C ARG A 42 16.83 3.36 9.32
N ALA A 43 16.80 4.49 8.63
CA ALA A 43 18.00 5.32 8.43
C ALA A 43 18.57 5.85 9.76
N ALA A 44 17.71 6.11 10.75
CA ALA A 44 18.10 6.47 12.10
C ALA A 44 18.63 5.29 12.95
N GLY A 45 18.69 4.08 12.41
CA GLY A 45 19.14 2.89 13.13
C GLY A 45 18.14 2.32 14.12
N ALA A 46 16.84 2.65 13.99
CA ALA A 46 15.80 2.08 14.83
C ALA A 46 15.63 0.58 14.55
N GLU A 47 15.43 -0.20 15.60
CA GLU A 47 15.21 -1.63 15.48
C GLU A 47 13.87 -1.91 14.80
N CYS A 48 13.89 -2.72 13.74
CA CYS A 48 12.72 -3.07 12.95
C CYS A 48 12.66 -4.58 12.70
N ARG A 49 11.45 -5.15 12.68
CA ARG A 49 11.21 -6.54 12.26
C ARG A 49 10.52 -6.58 10.90
N GLY A 50 10.62 -7.71 10.21
CA GLY A 50 9.95 -7.94 8.92
C GLY A 50 10.58 -7.24 7.73
N VAL A 51 11.75 -6.60 7.89
CA VAL A 51 12.49 -5.97 6.78
C VAL A 51 12.88 -7.04 5.75
N GLY A 52 12.55 -6.80 4.48
CA GLY A 52 12.87 -7.71 3.39
C GLY A 52 12.00 -8.97 3.30
N GLN A 53 11.01 -9.13 4.17
CA GLN A 53 10.05 -10.24 4.05
C GLN A 53 9.23 -10.10 2.77
N LYS A 54 8.96 -11.24 2.12
CA LYS A 54 8.06 -11.27 0.96
C LYS A 54 6.61 -11.18 1.42
N GLY A 55 5.87 -10.32 0.77
CA GLY A 55 4.46 -10.12 1.04
C GLY A 55 3.67 -9.78 -0.21
N SER A 56 2.38 -9.55 -0.03
CA SER A 56 1.48 -9.21 -1.12
C SER A 56 1.70 -7.78 -1.58
N MET A 57 1.90 -7.63 -2.87
CA MET A 57 1.91 -6.34 -3.58
C MET A 57 0.73 -6.31 -4.53
N THR A 58 0.02 -5.19 -4.59
CA THR A 58 -1.14 -4.99 -5.45
C THR A 58 -0.99 -3.71 -6.25
N LEU A 59 -1.56 -3.67 -7.45
CA LEU A 59 -1.69 -2.48 -8.26
C LEU A 59 -3.18 -2.22 -8.48
N MET A 60 -3.69 -1.17 -7.88
CA MET A 60 -5.05 -0.74 -8.12
C MET A 60 -5.14 -0.05 -9.48
N PHE A 61 -6.28 -0.20 -10.14
CA PHE A 61 -6.57 0.46 -11.40
C PHE A 61 -8.00 0.97 -11.45
N ARG A 62 -8.27 1.91 -12.35
CA ARG A 62 -9.60 2.47 -12.54
C ARG A 62 -10.18 2.00 -13.86
N VAL A 63 -11.48 1.71 -13.81
CA VAL A 63 -12.29 1.37 -14.98
C VAL A 63 -13.42 2.36 -15.14
N GLY A 64 -13.81 2.61 -16.37
CA GLY A 64 -14.93 3.49 -16.73
C GLY A 64 -16.00 2.75 -17.52
N ASN A 65 -17.15 3.42 -17.72
CA ASN A 65 -18.32 2.92 -18.42
C ASN A 65 -18.94 1.65 -17.79
N VAL A 66 -18.91 1.61 -16.46
CA VAL A 66 -19.56 0.55 -15.68
C VAL A 66 -20.98 0.98 -15.38
N LYS A 67 -21.96 0.09 -15.58
CA LYS A 67 -23.39 0.40 -15.51
C LYS A 67 -24.10 -0.44 -14.45
N ASN A 68 -24.90 0.20 -13.59
CA ASN A 68 -25.80 -0.47 -12.64
C ASN A 68 -25.11 -1.53 -11.74
N VAL A 69 -23.89 -1.25 -11.29
CA VAL A 69 -23.13 -2.16 -10.43
C VAL A 69 -23.10 -1.65 -9.00
N THR A 70 -23.39 -2.52 -8.05
CA THR A 70 -23.23 -2.29 -6.62
C THR A 70 -21.82 -2.73 -6.18
N PRO A 71 -21.14 -2.02 -5.27
CA PRO A 71 -19.88 -2.48 -4.69
C PRO A 71 -20.01 -3.92 -4.20
N SER A 72 -19.06 -4.76 -4.56
CA SER A 72 -19.10 -6.16 -4.21
C SER A 72 -17.73 -6.66 -3.77
N TYR A 73 -17.75 -7.55 -2.80
CA TYR A 73 -16.63 -8.38 -2.41
C TYR A 73 -17.03 -9.85 -2.54
N GLN A 74 -16.30 -10.61 -3.34
CA GLN A 74 -16.48 -12.05 -3.49
C GLN A 74 -15.15 -12.76 -3.27
N PRO A 75 -14.98 -13.52 -2.19
CA PRO A 75 -13.76 -14.29 -1.92
C PRO A 75 -13.70 -15.58 -2.75
N ASN A 76 -12.52 -16.19 -2.78
CA ASN A 76 -12.25 -17.51 -3.35
C ASN A 76 -12.50 -17.62 -4.87
N VAL A 77 -12.15 -16.57 -5.61
CA VAL A 77 -12.19 -16.55 -7.09
C VAL A 77 -10.83 -16.98 -7.63
N LYS A 78 -10.77 -18.18 -8.19
CA LYS A 78 -9.50 -18.79 -8.66
C LYS A 78 -9.02 -18.25 -10.00
N GLU A 79 -9.90 -17.64 -10.78
CA GLU A 79 -9.63 -17.15 -12.14
C GLU A 79 -8.81 -15.87 -12.17
N ILE A 80 -8.64 -15.22 -11.02
CA ILE A 80 -7.91 -13.95 -10.91
C ILE A 80 -6.79 -14.05 -9.88
N PRO A 81 -5.67 -13.31 -10.10
CA PRO A 81 -4.46 -13.41 -9.26
C PRO A 81 -4.67 -13.03 -7.80
N TYR A 82 -5.55 -12.08 -7.53
CA TYR A 82 -5.86 -11.67 -6.15
C TYR A 82 -6.64 -12.74 -5.38
N GLY A 83 -7.38 -13.58 -6.07
CA GLY A 83 -8.20 -14.63 -5.47
C GLY A 83 -9.54 -14.14 -4.90
N ALA A 84 -9.90 -12.88 -5.12
CA ALA A 84 -11.18 -12.30 -4.73
C ALA A 84 -11.57 -11.18 -5.68
N VAL A 85 -12.87 -11.01 -5.90
CA VAL A 85 -13.41 -9.83 -6.58
C VAL A 85 -13.53 -8.70 -5.57
N ASN A 86 -12.95 -7.55 -5.88
CA ASN A 86 -12.95 -6.38 -5.03
C ASN A 86 -12.91 -5.10 -5.86
N PHE A 87 -14.02 -4.35 -5.87
CA PHE A 87 -14.12 -3.08 -6.57
C PHE A 87 -15.03 -2.10 -5.83
N PHE A 88 -14.75 -0.81 -5.98
CA PHE A 88 -15.39 0.27 -5.26
C PHE A 88 -15.79 1.39 -6.23
N PRO A 89 -16.99 1.99 -6.07
CA PRO A 89 -17.37 3.15 -6.86
C PRO A 89 -16.46 4.34 -6.56
N LEU A 90 -16.23 5.13 -7.59
CA LEU A 90 -15.59 6.43 -7.48
C LEU A 90 -16.65 7.55 -7.53
N PRO A 91 -16.29 8.79 -7.16
CA PRO A 91 -17.26 9.91 -7.16
C PRO A 91 -17.88 10.19 -8.53
N ARG A 92 -17.20 9.84 -9.62
CA ARG A 92 -17.72 9.99 -10.97
C ARG A 92 -18.54 8.77 -11.35
N GLU A 93 -19.77 9.00 -11.79
CA GLU A 93 -20.67 7.94 -12.20
C GLU A 93 -20.05 7.05 -13.28
N GLY A 94 -20.21 5.73 -13.14
CA GLY A 94 -19.66 4.74 -14.06
C GLY A 94 -18.17 4.47 -13.90
N GLU A 95 -17.49 5.14 -12.96
CA GLU A 95 -16.08 4.86 -12.66
C GLU A 95 -15.94 4.01 -11.38
N PHE A 96 -15.08 3.01 -11.45
CA PHE A 96 -14.77 2.12 -10.32
C PHE A 96 -13.25 1.96 -10.15
N ARG A 97 -12.81 1.86 -8.89
CA ARG A 97 -11.49 1.39 -8.51
C ARG A 97 -11.53 -0.12 -8.33
N VAL A 98 -10.60 -0.81 -8.94
CA VAL A 98 -10.47 -2.26 -8.90
C VAL A 98 -9.19 -2.65 -8.18
N GLU A 99 -9.29 -3.56 -7.20
CA GLU A 99 -8.17 -4.11 -6.42
C GLU A 99 -8.19 -5.63 -6.56
N MET A 100 -7.64 -6.16 -7.65
CA MET A 100 -7.72 -7.59 -7.99
C MET A 100 -6.41 -8.14 -8.55
N THR A 101 -5.31 -7.38 -8.48
CA THR A 101 -3.98 -7.83 -8.89
C THR A 101 -3.17 -8.30 -7.68
N ARG A 102 -2.22 -9.20 -7.88
CA ARG A 102 -1.32 -9.68 -6.82
C ARG A 102 0.03 -10.12 -7.36
N TYR A 103 1.06 -9.73 -6.65
CA TYR A 103 2.42 -10.25 -6.78
C TYR A 103 2.99 -10.52 -5.38
N ILE A 104 3.80 -11.55 -5.22
CA ILE A 104 4.47 -11.84 -3.94
C ILE A 104 5.94 -11.48 -4.08
N GLY A 105 6.39 -10.48 -3.34
CA GLY A 105 7.75 -9.98 -3.40
C GLY A 105 8.13 -9.15 -2.16
N SER A 106 9.39 -8.73 -2.11
CA SER A 106 9.90 -7.87 -1.04
C SER A 106 9.85 -6.40 -1.43
N GLU A 107 9.26 -5.58 -0.59
CA GLU A 107 9.17 -4.12 -0.79
C GLU A 107 10.54 -3.42 -0.73
N THR A 108 11.53 -4.06 -0.09
CA THR A 108 12.90 -3.53 0.03
C THR A 108 13.79 -3.92 -1.15
N SER A 109 13.29 -4.76 -2.06
CA SER A 109 13.97 -5.16 -3.29
C SER A 109 13.48 -4.32 -4.47
N ALA A 110 14.34 -3.50 -5.05
CA ALA A 110 14.05 -2.74 -6.27
C ALA A 110 13.68 -3.65 -7.45
N GLU A 111 14.28 -4.84 -7.50
CA GLU A 111 14.00 -5.85 -8.52
C GLU A 111 12.59 -6.43 -8.36
N ASP A 112 12.22 -6.87 -7.14
CA ASP A 112 10.88 -7.37 -6.85
C ASP A 112 9.82 -6.29 -7.11
N PHE A 113 10.10 -5.04 -6.74
CA PHE A 113 9.20 -3.91 -6.95
C PHE A 113 8.96 -3.63 -8.45
N THR A 114 10.02 -3.71 -9.24
CA THR A 114 9.96 -3.56 -10.69
C THR A 114 9.17 -4.70 -11.33
N ARG A 115 9.48 -5.95 -10.96
CA ARG A 115 8.74 -7.13 -11.43
C ARG A 115 7.27 -7.08 -11.04
N ALA A 116 6.96 -6.72 -9.80
CA ALA A 116 5.59 -6.55 -9.32
C ALA A 116 4.82 -5.52 -10.15
N THR A 117 5.44 -4.38 -10.45
CA THR A 117 4.83 -3.32 -11.26
C THR A 117 4.51 -3.80 -12.67
N ILE A 118 5.44 -4.50 -13.32
CA ILE A 118 5.24 -5.06 -14.67
C ILE A 118 4.14 -6.12 -14.65
N GLU A 119 4.23 -7.07 -13.72
CA GLU A 119 3.30 -8.19 -13.67
C GLU A 119 1.88 -7.75 -13.30
N CYS A 120 1.72 -6.89 -12.29
CA CYS A 120 0.41 -6.37 -11.91
C CYS A 120 -0.23 -5.54 -13.04
N ARG A 121 0.54 -4.82 -13.86
CA ARG A 121 -0.02 -4.13 -15.05
C ARG A 121 -0.54 -5.09 -16.10
N LYS A 122 0.12 -6.23 -16.33
CA LYS A 122 -0.42 -7.30 -17.19
C LYS A 122 -1.72 -7.87 -16.59
N GLN A 123 -1.74 -8.07 -15.27
CA GLN A 123 -2.90 -8.57 -14.57
C GLN A 123 -4.09 -7.59 -14.65
N CYS A 124 -3.89 -6.28 -14.72
CA CYS A 124 -4.99 -5.32 -14.92
C CYS A 124 -5.81 -5.66 -16.18
N GLN A 125 -5.17 -6.03 -17.27
CA GLN A 125 -5.86 -6.41 -18.52
C GLN A 125 -6.59 -7.76 -18.36
N GLN A 126 -5.97 -8.72 -17.68
CA GLN A 126 -6.59 -10.02 -17.41
C GLN A 126 -7.83 -9.88 -16.53
N VAL A 127 -7.74 -9.09 -15.48
CA VAL A 127 -8.85 -8.79 -14.57
C VAL A 127 -9.97 -8.03 -15.28
N LEU A 128 -9.63 -7.03 -16.10
CA LEU A 128 -10.64 -6.31 -16.88
C LEU A 128 -11.38 -7.26 -17.82
N LYS A 129 -10.68 -8.15 -18.51
CA LYS A 129 -11.29 -9.17 -19.36
C LYS A 129 -12.23 -10.06 -18.55
N TYR A 130 -11.76 -10.55 -17.38
CA TYR A 130 -12.60 -11.36 -16.48
C TYR A 130 -13.87 -10.63 -16.05
N LEU A 131 -13.77 -9.34 -15.65
CA LEU A 131 -14.94 -8.54 -15.26
C LEU A 131 -15.92 -8.38 -16.42
N LYS A 132 -15.44 -8.11 -17.63
CA LYS A 132 -16.30 -8.00 -18.84
C LYS A 132 -17.05 -9.29 -19.17
N GLU A 133 -16.44 -10.45 -18.92
CA GLU A 133 -17.00 -11.75 -19.23
C GLU A 133 -17.92 -12.30 -18.12
N LYS A 134 -17.72 -11.92 -16.87
CA LYS A 134 -18.35 -12.57 -15.72
C LYS A 134 -19.24 -11.65 -14.88
N TRP A 135 -19.17 -10.33 -15.07
CA TRP A 135 -19.87 -9.38 -14.21
C TRP A 135 -20.76 -8.46 -15.03
N THR A 136 -22.06 -8.60 -14.79
CA THR A 136 -23.08 -7.73 -15.42
C THR A 136 -22.80 -6.27 -15.08
N GLY A 137 -22.81 -5.43 -16.12
CA GLY A 137 -22.52 -4.01 -16.01
C GLY A 137 -21.08 -3.63 -16.33
N PHE A 138 -20.18 -4.62 -16.52
CA PHE A 138 -18.81 -4.39 -16.97
C PHE A 138 -18.57 -4.71 -18.45
N GLU A 139 -19.57 -5.11 -19.21
CA GLU A 139 -19.44 -5.59 -20.58
C GLU A 139 -18.71 -4.58 -21.50
N ASP A 140 -19.04 -3.30 -21.32
CA ASP A 140 -18.46 -2.19 -22.09
C ASP A 140 -17.36 -1.42 -21.33
N ALA A 141 -16.94 -1.94 -20.16
CA ALA A 141 -15.95 -1.26 -19.34
C ALA A 141 -14.59 -1.14 -20.05
N TYR A 142 -13.88 -0.06 -19.78
CA TYR A 142 -12.53 0.17 -20.28
C TYR A 142 -11.58 0.60 -19.15
N LEU A 143 -10.29 0.33 -19.34
CA LEU A 143 -9.25 0.78 -18.42
C LEU A 143 -9.05 2.29 -18.57
N ILE A 144 -9.21 3.04 -17.49
CA ILE A 144 -8.88 4.47 -17.43
C ILE A 144 -7.38 4.62 -17.21
N ASP A 145 -6.89 4.10 -16.11
CA ASP A 145 -5.47 4.11 -15.73
C ASP A 145 -5.18 3.07 -14.65
N SER A 146 -3.92 2.95 -14.29
CA SER A 146 -3.46 2.20 -13.13
C SER A 146 -2.67 3.10 -12.18
N ALA A 147 -2.58 2.71 -10.91
CA ALA A 147 -1.69 3.38 -9.97
C ALA A 147 -0.26 3.47 -10.54
N PRO A 148 0.51 4.53 -10.24
CA PRO A 148 1.87 4.70 -10.75
C PRO A 148 2.82 3.62 -10.23
N VAL A 149 2.59 3.13 -9.01
CA VAL A 149 3.40 2.11 -8.34
C VAL A 149 2.52 1.11 -7.61
N VAL A 150 3.03 -0.09 -7.38
CA VAL A 150 2.36 -1.11 -6.55
C VAL A 150 2.31 -0.66 -5.08
N GLY A 151 1.20 -0.98 -4.42
CA GLY A 151 1.07 -0.90 -2.97
C GLY A 151 1.56 -2.19 -2.32
N THR A 152 2.11 -2.10 -1.11
CA THR A 152 2.61 -3.23 -0.34
C THR A 152 1.82 -3.39 0.95
N ILE A 153 1.47 -4.63 1.32
CA ILE A 153 0.72 -4.91 2.54
C ILE A 153 1.64 -5.37 3.67
N CYS A 154 2.67 -6.16 3.35
CA CYS A 154 3.65 -6.61 4.34
C CYS A 154 4.80 -5.61 4.42
N GLN A 155 4.75 -4.75 5.40
CA GLN A 155 5.75 -3.71 5.66
C GLN A 155 6.53 -4.00 6.93
N PRO A 156 7.76 -3.46 7.07
CA PRO A 156 8.51 -3.58 8.30
C PRO A 156 7.76 -2.90 9.46
N HIS A 157 7.96 -3.42 10.65
CA HIS A 157 7.38 -2.89 11.86
C HIS A 157 8.47 -2.39 12.81
N LEU A 158 8.31 -1.17 13.30
CA LEU A 158 9.16 -0.62 14.32
C LEU A 158 9.02 -1.42 15.63
N ILE A 159 10.13 -1.78 16.26
CA ILE A 159 10.15 -2.31 17.62
C ILE A 159 10.04 -1.11 18.58
N GLY A 160 8.80 -0.81 18.96
CA GLY A 160 8.50 0.30 19.88
C GLY A 160 8.61 -0.09 21.36
N LYS A 161 8.51 0.89 22.25
CA LYS A 161 8.44 0.66 23.71
C LYS A 161 7.19 -0.12 24.13
N LYS A 162 6.11 0.02 23.35
CA LYS A 162 4.87 -0.75 23.50
C LYS A 162 4.51 -1.35 22.15
N SER A 163 3.92 -2.53 22.15
CA SER A 163 3.38 -3.18 20.95
C SER A 163 1.90 -3.43 21.15
N MET A 164 1.11 -3.19 20.12
CA MET A 164 -0.29 -3.60 20.09
C MET A 164 -0.34 -5.13 20.08
N THR A 165 -0.99 -5.73 21.09
CA THR A 165 -1.18 -7.19 21.15
C THR A 165 -2.61 -7.56 20.79
N LYS A 166 -2.83 -8.84 20.50
CA LYS A 166 -4.17 -9.37 20.22
C LYS A 166 -5.12 -9.14 21.40
N GLU A 167 -4.62 -9.28 22.63
CA GLU A 167 -5.38 -9.11 23.85
C GLU A 167 -5.87 -7.66 24.00
N ILE A 168 -4.99 -6.68 23.78
CA ILE A 168 -5.33 -5.25 23.79
C ILE A 168 -6.48 -4.96 22.80
N ILE A 169 -6.42 -5.54 21.60
CA ILE A 169 -7.44 -5.34 20.57
C ILE A 169 -8.76 -6.00 20.98
N ILE A 170 -8.73 -7.26 21.41
CA ILE A 170 -9.94 -8.02 21.79
C ILE A 170 -10.62 -7.38 23.01
N ASN A 171 -9.83 -6.99 24.03
CA ASN A 171 -10.34 -6.39 25.25
C ASN A 171 -10.73 -4.91 25.05
N LYS A 172 -10.47 -4.33 23.89
CA LYS A 172 -10.71 -2.91 23.59
C LYS A 172 -10.06 -1.98 24.62
N GLU A 173 -8.84 -2.32 25.04
CA GLU A 173 -8.12 -1.55 26.05
C GLU A 173 -7.85 -0.14 25.56
N VAL A 174 -8.12 0.83 26.44
CA VAL A 174 -7.88 2.23 26.15
C VAL A 174 -6.50 2.61 26.66
N MET A 175 -5.59 2.95 25.73
CA MET A 175 -4.23 3.36 26.06
C MET A 175 -4.20 4.85 26.43
N ASP A 176 -3.48 5.22 27.49
CA ASP A 176 -3.36 6.63 27.93
C ASP A 176 -2.66 7.52 26.90
N ASP A 177 -1.76 6.93 26.11
CA ASP A 177 -0.98 7.60 25.07
C ASP A 177 -1.60 7.49 23.64
N ARG A 178 -2.89 7.15 23.56
CA ARG A 178 -3.59 7.06 22.26
C ARG A 178 -3.63 8.40 21.54
N ILE A 179 -3.39 8.39 20.24
CA ILE A 179 -3.47 9.56 19.37
C ILE A 179 -4.76 9.52 18.53
N ALA A 180 -5.20 8.32 18.16
CA ALA A 180 -6.37 8.13 17.30
C ALA A 180 -7.11 6.85 17.68
N ILE A 181 -8.36 6.77 17.23
CA ILE A 181 -9.17 5.55 17.25
C ILE A 181 -9.41 5.15 15.82
N THR A 182 -9.20 3.87 15.53
CA THR A 182 -9.50 3.28 14.21
C THR A 182 -10.35 2.04 14.39
N ALA A 183 -11.24 1.80 13.45
CA ALA A 183 -11.96 0.54 13.30
C ALA A 183 -11.67 0.00 11.90
N TYR A 184 -11.28 -1.26 11.85
CA TYR A 184 -11.12 -2.01 10.62
C TYR A 184 -12.06 -3.20 10.71
N GLY A 185 -13.05 -3.24 9.81
CA GLY A 185 -14.09 -4.27 9.76
C GLY A 185 -13.65 -5.54 9.05
#